data_6d59b95744016a90f58eaeb356d94d21
#
_entry.id   6d59b95744016a90f58eaeb356d94d21
#
_cell.length_a   1.000
_cell.length_b   1.000
_cell.length_c   1.000
_cell.angle_alpha   90.00
_cell.angle_beta   90.00
_cell.angle_gamma   90.00
#
_symmetry.space_group_name_H-M   'P 1'
#
loop_
_entity.id
_entity.type
_entity.pdbx_description
1 polymer ?
#
loop_
_entity_poly.entity_id
_entity_poly.type
_entity_poly.pdbx_seq_one_letter_code
_entity_poly.pdbx_strand_id
1 'polypeptide(L)'
;MTPDNTSTTEKPLSEFKAALLCKCPKCRKGDMFANSMYSLRGQKSYTNCPYCNFQFEIEPGYFYVAMFVSYGMNVAQMVTLAVGTYMLTGSESPWLYIGILLGVAFLLSPFNYRYSRVILLYWLTPNLHYDPKRAEKPYNAQ
;
A
#
# COMPACT_ATOMS: atom_id res chain seq x y z
N MET A 1 -6.00 19.74 -11.16
CA MET A 1 -6.00 18.48 -11.93
C MET A 1 -7.38 17.86 -11.79
N THR A 2 -8.16 17.94 -12.83
CA THR A 2 -9.53 17.41 -12.91
C THR A 2 -9.53 15.89 -12.81
N PRO A 3 -10.44 15.28 -12.06
CA PRO A 3 -10.61 13.84 -12.10
C PRO A 3 -11.12 13.44 -13.49
N ASP A 4 -10.34 12.65 -14.18
CA ASP A 4 -10.70 12.09 -15.49
C ASP A 4 -11.90 11.16 -15.32
N ASN A 5 -13.04 11.66 -15.74
CA ASN A 5 -14.34 10.99 -15.65
C ASN A 5 -14.54 10.14 -16.91
N THR A 6 -13.72 9.11 -17.06
CA THR A 6 -13.92 8.14 -18.13
C THR A 6 -14.75 6.98 -17.60
N SER A 7 -16.05 7.10 -17.74
CA SER A 7 -17.01 6.02 -17.56
C SER A 7 -16.91 5.04 -18.73
N THR A 8 -15.87 4.20 -18.69
CA THR A 8 -15.78 3.00 -19.52
C THR A 8 -16.14 1.80 -18.65
N THR A 9 -17.02 0.98 -19.15
CA THR A 9 -17.41 -0.33 -18.60
C THR A 9 -16.19 -1.26 -18.62
N GLU A 10 -15.18 -0.96 -17.82
CA GLU A 10 -13.96 -1.74 -17.74
C GLU A 10 -14.18 -2.93 -16.81
N LYS A 11 -13.81 -4.10 -17.33
CA LYS A 11 -13.69 -5.36 -16.60
C LYS A 11 -12.98 -5.08 -15.25
N PRO A 12 -13.50 -5.54 -14.10
CA PRO A 12 -12.91 -5.24 -12.81
C PRO A 12 -11.44 -5.67 -12.79
N LEU A 13 -10.57 -4.77 -12.33
CA LEU A 13 -9.14 -5.07 -12.20
C LEU A 13 -8.95 -6.36 -11.39
N SER A 14 -8.00 -7.19 -11.80
CA SER A 14 -7.54 -8.32 -11.00
C SER A 14 -7.16 -7.84 -9.60
N GLU A 15 -7.44 -8.65 -8.58
CA GLU A 15 -7.16 -8.34 -7.17
C GLU A 15 -5.71 -7.91 -6.94
N PHE A 16 -4.78 -8.67 -7.48
CA PHE A 16 -3.35 -8.38 -7.39
C PHE A 16 -2.99 -7.04 -8.07
N LYS A 17 -3.57 -6.77 -9.23
CA LYS A 17 -3.33 -5.51 -9.96
C LYS A 17 -3.92 -4.30 -9.23
N ALA A 18 -5.10 -4.46 -8.63
CA ALA A 18 -5.72 -3.43 -7.80
C ALA A 18 -4.92 -3.16 -6.52
N ALA A 19 -4.35 -4.19 -5.90
CA ALA A 19 -3.46 -4.06 -4.75
C ALA A 19 -2.16 -3.34 -5.11
N LEU A 20 -1.51 -3.69 -6.22
CA LEU A 20 -0.30 -3.00 -6.71
C LEU A 20 -0.55 -1.52 -6.98
N LEU A 21 -1.71 -1.17 -7.50
CA LEU A 21 -2.12 0.21 -7.79
C LEU A 21 -2.72 0.91 -6.57
N CYS A 22 -2.71 0.29 -5.38
CA CYS A 22 -3.28 0.83 -4.14
C CYS A 22 -4.74 1.28 -4.31
N LYS A 23 -5.55 0.52 -5.04
CA LYS A 23 -6.97 0.78 -5.23
C LYS A 23 -7.81 0.20 -4.10
N CYS A 24 -9.04 0.69 -3.96
CA CYS A 24 -9.98 0.18 -2.96
C CYS A 24 -10.28 -1.31 -3.16
N PRO A 25 -10.21 -2.16 -2.13
CA PRO A 25 -10.48 -3.59 -2.27
C PRO A 25 -11.94 -3.91 -2.60
N LYS A 26 -12.89 -3.05 -2.21
CA LYS A 26 -14.33 -3.25 -2.45
C LYS A 26 -14.75 -2.92 -3.88
N CYS A 27 -14.36 -1.76 -4.43
CA CYS A 27 -14.78 -1.33 -5.76
C CYS A 27 -13.69 -1.44 -6.83
N ARG A 28 -12.42 -1.56 -6.45
CA ARG A 28 -11.23 -1.61 -7.32
C ARG A 28 -11.07 -0.42 -8.28
N LYS A 29 -11.82 0.67 -8.05
CA LYS A 29 -11.80 1.91 -8.84
C LYS A 29 -11.22 3.09 -8.08
N GLY A 30 -11.68 3.33 -6.84
CA GLY A 30 -11.22 4.44 -6.01
C GLY A 30 -9.81 4.26 -5.48
N ASP A 31 -9.09 5.37 -5.30
CA ASP A 31 -7.74 5.38 -4.73
C ASP A 31 -7.77 5.36 -3.20
N MET A 32 -6.80 4.64 -2.59
CA MET A 32 -6.63 4.62 -1.13
C MET A 32 -5.83 5.82 -0.62
N PHE A 33 -4.97 6.40 -1.46
CA PHE A 33 -4.06 7.49 -1.08
C PHE A 33 -4.29 8.72 -1.95
N ALA A 34 -4.29 9.89 -1.30
CA ALA A 34 -4.48 11.18 -1.97
C ALA A 34 -3.23 11.67 -2.69
N ASN A 35 -2.04 11.28 -2.22
CA ASN A 35 -0.77 11.80 -2.68
C ASN A 35 0.10 10.73 -3.33
N SER A 36 1.07 11.17 -4.15
CA SER A 36 2.14 10.32 -4.68
C SER A 36 2.96 9.68 -3.56
N MET A 37 3.60 8.54 -3.85
CA MET A 37 4.40 7.75 -2.90
C MET A 37 5.53 8.55 -2.25
N TYR A 38 6.22 9.40 -3.01
CA TYR A 38 7.35 10.23 -2.57
C TYR A 38 6.97 11.70 -2.33
N SER A 39 5.74 11.97 -1.90
CA SER A 39 5.32 13.33 -1.57
C SER A 39 5.95 13.81 -0.25
N LEU A 40 6.69 14.92 -0.30
CA LEU A 40 7.29 15.58 0.87
C LEU A 40 6.26 16.12 1.87
N ARG A 41 4.99 16.23 1.46
CA ARG A 41 3.86 16.64 2.33
C ARG A 41 3.27 15.49 3.14
N GLY A 42 3.93 14.33 3.14
CA GLY A 42 3.45 13.11 3.78
C GLY A 42 2.40 12.35 2.95
N GLN A 43 2.24 11.09 3.28
CA GLN A 43 1.28 10.21 2.62
C GLN A 43 -0.06 10.29 3.35
N LYS A 44 -1.02 11.02 2.79
CA LYS A 44 -2.40 11.03 3.29
C LYS A 44 -3.18 9.88 2.67
N SER A 45 -3.65 8.95 3.50
CA SER A 45 -4.67 7.99 3.08
C SER A 45 -6.05 8.61 3.25
N TYR A 46 -6.96 8.30 2.35
CA TYR A 46 -8.36 8.64 2.53
C TYR A 46 -8.96 7.84 3.68
N THR A 47 -9.82 8.46 4.48
CA THR A 47 -10.61 7.75 5.50
C THR A 47 -11.64 6.86 4.83
N ASN A 48 -12.27 7.38 3.78
CA ASN A 48 -13.28 6.68 3.00
C ASN A 48 -12.90 6.68 1.53
N CYS A 49 -13.27 5.63 0.83
CA CYS A 49 -13.07 5.54 -0.61
C CYS A 49 -13.84 6.67 -1.33
N PRO A 50 -13.18 7.48 -2.17
CA PRO A 50 -13.86 8.56 -2.90
C PRO A 50 -14.89 8.07 -3.91
N TYR A 51 -14.84 6.80 -4.32
CA TYR A 51 -15.76 6.22 -5.29
C TYR A 51 -16.96 5.52 -4.64
N CYS A 52 -16.73 4.61 -3.68
CA CYS A 52 -17.79 3.77 -3.08
C CYS A 52 -18.06 4.06 -1.60
N ASN A 53 -17.42 5.08 -1.03
CA ASN A 53 -17.50 5.48 0.38
C ASN A 53 -17.21 4.36 1.38
N PHE A 54 -16.44 3.34 0.98
CA PHE A 54 -15.98 2.30 1.90
C PHE A 54 -14.97 2.90 2.88
N GLN A 55 -15.19 2.69 4.17
CA GLN A 55 -14.27 3.14 5.22
C GLN A 55 -13.07 2.20 5.28
N PHE A 56 -11.86 2.74 5.05
CA PHE A 56 -10.63 1.95 5.06
C PHE A 56 -10.18 1.55 6.46
N GLU A 57 -10.49 2.38 7.46
CA GLU A 57 -10.28 2.06 8.86
C GLU A 57 -11.55 1.43 9.44
N ILE A 58 -11.62 0.10 9.43
CA ILE A 58 -12.81 -0.68 9.80
C ILE A 58 -13.10 -0.54 11.29
N GLU A 59 -12.06 -0.48 12.12
CA GLU A 59 -12.14 -0.33 13.58
C GLU A 59 -11.13 0.74 14.05
N PRO A 60 -11.42 1.43 15.18
CA PRO A 60 -10.45 2.36 15.78
C PRO A 60 -9.12 1.66 16.08
N GLY A 61 -8.05 2.17 15.51
CA GLY A 61 -6.73 1.56 15.67
C GLY A 61 -6.41 0.42 14.69
N TYR A 62 -7.27 0.16 13.71
CA TYR A 62 -7.04 -0.88 12.70
C TYR A 62 -5.68 -0.75 12.00
N PHE A 63 -5.22 0.47 11.74
CA PHE A 63 -3.91 0.70 11.14
C PHE A 63 -2.72 0.47 12.08
N TYR A 64 -2.94 0.25 13.38
CA TYR A 64 -1.86 -0.24 14.25
C TYR A 64 -1.36 -1.62 13.82
N VAL A 65 -2.26 -2.46 13.31
CA VAL A 65 -1.86 -3.77 12.77
C VAL A 65 -0.97 -3.61 11.53
N ALA A 66 -1.17 -2.56 10.72
CA ALA A 66 -0.30 -2.25 9.60
C ALA A 66 1.15 -1.94 10.02
N MET A 67 1.37 -1.45 11.25
CA MET A 67 2.71 -1.23 11.79
C MET A 67 3.47 -2.56 11.95
N PHE A 68 2.79 -3.61 12.41
CA PHE A 68 3.41 -4.94 12.51
C PHE A 68 3.77 -5.52 11.14
N VAL A 69 2.89 -5.33 10.15
CA VAL A 69 3.17 -5.72 8.76
C VAL A 69 4.39 -4.94 8.21
N SER A 70 4.43 -3.63 8.43
CA SER A 70 5.56 -2.79 8.03
C SER A 70 6.86 -3.21 8.72
N TYR A 71 6.81 -3.56 10.01
CA TYR A 71 7.95 -4.06 10.75
C TYR A 71 8.45 -5.39 10.16
N GLY A 72 7.56 -6.34 9.90
CA GLY A 72 7.91 -7.61 9.24
C GLY A 72 8.56 -7.41 7.87
N MET A 73 8.03 -6.49 7.07
CA MET A 73 8.62 -6.13 5.78
C MET A 73 10.03 -5.53 5.93
N ASN A 74 10.23 -4.65 6.90
CA ASN A 74 11.55 -4.06 7.17
C ASN A 74 12.55 -5.12 7.60
N VAL A 75 12.19 -6.02 8.50
CA VAL A 75 13.06 -7.11 8.94
C VAL A 75 13.44 -8.02 7.76
N ALA A 76 12.46 -8.42 6.94
CA ALA A 76 12.73 -9.23 5.76
C ALA A 76 13.68 -8.54 4.77
N GLN A 77 13.50 -7.24 4.56
CA GLN A 77 14.40 -6.44 3.72
C GLN A 77 15.82 -6.36 4.30
N MET A 78 15.95 -6.10 5.60
CA MET A 78 17.26 -6.02 6.27
C MET A 78 18.03 -7.34 6.16
N VAL A 79 17.37 -8.47 6.41
CA VAL A 79 18.00 -9.79 6.28
C VAL A 79 18.41 -10.06 4.84
N THR A 80 17.52 -9.78 3.87
CA THR A 80 17.82 -9.99 2.45
C THR A 80 18.99 -9.13 1.98
N LEU A 81 19.03 -7.86 2.40
CA LEU A 81 20.10 -6.94 2.04
C LEU A 81 21.43 -7.33 2.70
N ALA A 82 21.42 -7.75 3.97
CA ALA A 82 22.63 -8.18 4.66
C ALA A 82 23.25 -9.41 3.99
N VAL A 83 22.43 -10.43 3.71
CA VAL A 83 22.88 -11.64 3.01
C VAL A 83 23.33 -11.31 1.58
N GLY A 84 22.56 -10.52 0.84
CA GLY A 84 22.90 -10.09 -0.52
C GLY A 84 24.22 -9.32 -0.57
N THR A 85 24.41 -8.37 0.35
CA THR A 85 25.66 -7.60 0.44
C THR A 85 26.85 -8.52 0.74
N TYR A 86 26.69 -9.46 1.65
CA TYR A 86 27.76 -10.44 1.97
C TYR A 86 28.14 -11.28 0.74
N MET A 87 27.14 -11.81 0.04
CA MET A 87 27.37 -12.65 -1.14
C MET A 87 28.03 -11.88 -2.31
N LEU A 88 27.72 -10.59 -2.46
CA LEU A 88 28.23 -9.78 -3.56
C LEU A 88 29.61 -9.18 -3.29
N THR A 89 29.88 -8.78 -2.05
CA THR A 89 31.11 -8.04 -1.71
C THR A 89 32.14 -8.90 -0.98
N GLY A 90 31.70 -9.95 -0.26
CA GLY A 90 32.56 -10.74 0.61
C GLY A 90 33.29 -9.92 1.70
N SER A 91 32.87 -8.66 1.89
CA SER A 91 33.50 -7.73 2.83
C SER A 91 32.93 -7.87 4.22
N GLU A 92 33.78 -7.86 5.24
CA GLU A 92 33.38 -7.86 6.65
C GLU A 92 33.32 -6.47 7.27
N SER A 93 33.40 -5.40 6.46
CA SER A 93 33.39 -4.02 6.94
C SER A 93 32.00 -3.61 7.46
N PRO A 94 31.82 -3.33 8.78
CA PRO A 94 30.52 -2.99 9.34
C PRO A 94 29.99 -1.64 8.81
N TRP A 95 30.85 -0.73 8.43
CA TRP A 95 30.47 0.57 7.90
C TRP A 95 29.75 0.48 6.55
N LEU A 96 30.16 -0.46 5.71
CA LEU A 96 29.53 -0.73 4.42
C LEU A 96 28.10 -1.25 4.61
N TYR A 97 27.89 -2.17 5.55
CA TYR A 97 26.54 -2.68 5.87
C TYR A 97 25.64 -1.59 6.43
N ILE A 98 26.13 -0.81 7.39
CA ILE A 98 25.36 0.30 7.97
C ILE A 98 24.93 1.28 6.88
N GLY A 99 25.83 1.67 5.99
CA GLY A 99 25.52 2.59 4.91
C GLY A 99 24.46 2.06 3.95
N ILE A 100 24.59 0.82 3.48
CA ILE A 100 23.64 0.18 2.56
C ILE A 100 22.28 -0.01 3.24
N LEU A 101 22.25 -0.59 4.44
CA LEU A 101 21.02 -0.90 5.15
C LEU A 101 20.22 0.37 5.47
N LEU A 102 20.87 1.41 5.99
CA LEU A 102 20.20 2.69 6.28
C LEU A 102 19.74 3.40 5.00
N GLY A 103 20.57 3.45 3.97
CA GLY A 103 20.22 4.08 2.69
C GLY A 103 19.00 3.43 2.04
N VAL A 104 19.00 2.10 1.94
CA VAL A 104 17.88 1.36 1.35
C VAL A 104 16.63 1.44 2.23
N ALA A 105 16.76 1.34 3.56
CA ALA A 105 15.64 1.48 4.48
C ALA A 105 14.97 2.87 4.34
N PHE A 106 15.76 3.93 4.22
CA PHE A 106 15.23 5.28 4.02
C PHE A 106 14.49 5.42 2.69
N LEU A 107 15.05 4.89 1.60
CA LEU A 107 14.43 4.93 0.26
C LEU A 107 13.14 4.11 0.19
N LEU A 108 13.10 2.94 0.87
CA LEU A 108 11.94 2.05 0.85
C LEU A 108 10.89 2.39 1.93
N SER A 109 11.19 3.31 2.86
CA SER A 109 10.26 3.72 3.93
C SER A 109 8.88 4.13 3.40
N PRO A 110 8.74 5.02 2.40
CA PRO A 110 7.42 5.40 1.87
C PRO A 110 6.71 4.24 1.16
N PHE A 111 7.46 3.33 0.57
CA PHE A 111 6.95 2.10 -0.03
C PHE A 111 6.38 1.17 1.04
N ASN A 112 7.14 0.88 2.10
CA ASN A 112 6.70 0.02 3.21
C ASN A 112 5.46 0.57 3.91
N TYR A 113 5.40 1.88 4.15
CA TYR A 113 4.23 2.53 4.74
C TYR A 113 2.96 2.31 3.90
N ARG A 114 3.06 2.43 2.59
CA ARG A 114 1.94 2.28 1.66
C ARG A 114 1.47 0.83 1.56
N TYR A 115 2.41 -0.05 1.25
CA TYR A 115 2.11 -1.45 0.99
C TYR A 115 1.73 -2.23 2.24
N SER A 116 2.21 -1.87 3.44
CA SER A 116 1.76 -2.50 4.68
C SER A 116 0.24 -2.35 4.89
N ARG A 117 -0.32 -1.18 4.57
CA ARG A 117 -1.78 -0.94 4.64
C ARG A 117 -2.54 -1.67 3.54
N VAL A 118 -2.00 -1.72 2.33
CA VAL A 118 -2.61 -2.47 1.23
C VAL A 118 -2.63 -3.97 1.54
N ILE A 119 -1.52 -4.52 2.01
CA ILE A 119 -1.40 -5.93 2.41
C ILE A 119 -2.41 -6.25 3.52
N LEU A 120 -2.51 -5.40 4.53
CA LEU A 120 -3.47 -5.57 5.61
C LEU A 120 -4.90 -5.66 5.08
N LEU A 121 -5.32 -4.73 4.21
CA LEU A 121 -6.67 -4.69 3.67
C LEU A 121 -6.99 -5.82 2.69
N TYR A 122 -6.04 -6.23 1.86
CA TYR A 122 -6.27 -7.23 0.82
C TYR A 122 -6.11 -8.67 1.30
N TRP A 123 -5.15 -8.94 2.18
CA TRP A 123 -4.80 -10.31 2.56
C TRP A 123 -5.02 -10.64 4.04
N LEU A 124 -4.85 -9.68 4.93
CA LEU A 124 -4.98 -9.93 6.37
C LEU A 124 -6.39 -9.69 6.91
N THR A 125 -7.27 -9.04 6.14
CA THR A 125 -8.64 -8.78 6.58
C THR A 125 -9.59 -9.84 6.04
N PRO A 126 -10.10 -10.74 6.89
CA PRO A 126 -11.10 -11.72 6.47
C PRO A 126 -12.40 -10.98 6.05
N ASN A 127 -13.11 -11.55 5.08
CA ASN A 127 -14.40 -11.05 4.58
C ASN A 127 -14.38 -9.74 3.78
N LEU A 128 -13.21 -9.23 3.40
CA LEU A 128 -13.12 -8.06 2.54
C LEU A 128 -13.04 -8.49 1.07
N HIS A 129 -14.20 -8.80 0.48
CA HIS A 129 -14.31 -9.24 -0.90
C HIS A 129 -14.81 -8.13 -1.82
N TYR A 130 -14.50 -8.28 -3.11
CA TYR A 130 -15.00 -7.40 -4.17
C TYR A 130 -16.53 -7.40 -4.21
N ASP A 131 -17.15 -6.21 -4.21
CA ASP A 131 -18.59 -6.01 -4.33
C ASP A 131 -18.90 -5.32 -5.66
N PRO A 132 -19.46 -6.05 -6.66
CA PRO A 132 -19.77 -5.48 -7.96
C PRO A 132 -20.81 -4.35 -7.89
N LYS A 133 -21.75 -4.42 -6.95
CA LYS A 133 -22.79 -3.39 -6.77
C LYS A 133 -22.19 -2.03 -6.39
N ARG A 134 -21.12 -2.02 -5.59
CA ARG A 134 -20.40 -0.80 -5.20
C ARG A 134 -19.45 -0.31 -6.30
N ALA A 135 -19.08 -1.18 -7.24
CA ALA A 135 -18.26 -0.82 -8.38
C ALA A 135 -19.06 -0.17 -9.52
N GLU A 136 -20.38 -0.46 -9.62
CA GLU A 136 -21.25 0.08 -10.67
C GLU A 136 -21.75 1.50 -10.38
N LYS A 137 -22.06 1.81 -9.11
CA LYS A 137 -22.62 3.11 -8.74
C LYS A 137 -21.64 3.89 -7.87
N PRO A 138 -21.18 5.08 -8.31
CA PRO A 138 -20.44 5.99 -7.46
C PRO A 138 -21.33 6.51 -6.33
N TYR A 139 -20.76 6.69 -5.14
CA TYR A 139 -21.46 7.18 -3.95
C TYR A 139 -22.20 8.52 -4.17
N ASN A 140 -21.64 9.40 -5.01
CA ASN A 140 -22.22 10.71 -5.31
C ASN A 140 -23.42 10.67 -6.28
N ALA A 141 -23.87 9.50 -6.69
CA ALA A 141 -25.04 9.32 -7.57
C ALA A 141 -26.33 8.95 -6.80
N GLN A 142 -26.33 9.12 -5.45
CA GLN A 142 -27.50 8.97 -4.60
C GLN A 142 -28.02 10.32 -4.14
#